data_c1c1916a521fc00ae8b55ebe4ac9d998
#
_entry.id   c1c1916a521fc00ae8b55ebe4ac9d998
#
_cell.length_a   1.000
_cell.length_b   1.000
_cell.length_c   1.000
_cell.angle_alpha   90.00
_cell.angle_beta   90.00
_cell.angle_gamma   90.00
#
_symmetry.space_group_name_H-M   'P 1'
#
loop_
_entity.id
_entity.type
_entity.pdbx_description
1 polymer ?
#
loop_
_entity_poly.entity_id
_entity_poly.type
_entity_poly.pdbx_seq_one_letter_code
_entity_poly.pdbx_strand_id
1 'polypeptide(L)'
;MSDCVIPEIKATEDEMISIRHYLHANPELSLEEFNTSELVAGKLTEWGYQVTRGLGKTGVVGSLSKGDSPRTIGLRADMDALPIYETTDLPWASTVPGKMHACGHDGHTTILLAAAKYIASPACQFNGTVHLIFQPAEEAIGGADLMIKDGLFEQFPCERIFGLHNMPGLPVGKLGFNAGNFMASADTVKITITGYGGHGAHPERTVDPIVAGAALVMALQSIVARNVPPGETAVVSVGTFQAGIASNVIPESVVMELSVRAMKPEIRDLLIKRIQELTEFTAKSYGASSEVEIYDSYPVLTNSNEETDFAQALALEVFGREGVLESVSPMNASEDFAFMLRERPGCYFLLGNGEKGEKGGCMVHNPGYDFNDDIISTGATLFARLVQAHCR
;
A
#
# COMPACT_ATOMS: atom_id res chain seq x y z
N MET A 1 4.74 -27.54 3.79
CA MET A 1 4.38 -26.57 2.72
C MET A 1 5.26 -26.70 1.46
N SER A 2 6.52 -27.15 1.56
CA SER A 2 7.38 -27.33 0.37
C SER A 2 6.80 -28.25 -0.72
N ASP A 3 6.01 -29.25 -0.35
CA ASP A 3 5.44 -30.23 -1.29
C ASP A 3 4.24 -29.69 -2.10
N CYS A 4 3.71 -28.50 -1.74
CA CYS A 4 2.58 -27.86 -2.42
C CYS A 4 3.02 -26.77 -3.42
N VAL A 5 4.28 -26.40 -3.39
CA VAL A 5 4.87 -25.42 -4.31
C VAL A 5 5.06 -26.06 -5.69
N ILE A 6 4.80 -25.29 -6.75
CA ILE A 6 5.05 -25.74 -8.13
C ILE A 6 6.55 -26.05 -8.29
N PRO A 7 6.92 -27.29 -8.70
CA PRO A 7 8.32 -27.71 -8.77
C PRO A 7 9.20 -26.83 -9.66
N GLU A 8 8.65 -26.32 -10.76
CA GLU A 8 9.36 -25.42 -11.69
C GLU A 8 9.63 -24.05 -11.07
N ILE A 9 8.75 -23.55 -10.20
CA ILE A 9 8.98 -22.32 -9.43
C ILE A 9 10.08 -22.59 -8.40
N LYS A 10 9.99 -23.70 -7.67
CA LYS A 10 11.00 -24.10 -6.68
C LYS A 10 12.38 -24.25 -7.31
N ALA A 11 12.47 -24.79 -8.52
CA ALA A 11 13.73 -24.97 -9.25
C ALA A 11 14.43 -23.63 -9.61
N THR A 12 13.72 -22.52 -9.59
CA THR A 12 14.29 -21.16 -9.88
C THR A 12 14.49 -20.31 -8.63
N GLU A 13 14.28 -20.87 -7.43
CA GLU A 13 14.28 -20.14 -6.15
C GLU A 13 15.59 -19.40 -5.90
N ASP A 14 16.75 -20.04 -6.10
CA ASP A 14 18.06 -19.39 -5.89
C ASP A 14 18.27 -18.16 -6.80
N GLU A 15 17.78 -18.23 -8.05
CA GLU A 15 17.81 -17.09 -8.98
C GLU A 15 16.91 -15.97 -8.47
N MET A 16 15.73 -16.29 -8.00
CA MET A 16 14.77 -15.30 -7.48
C MET A 16 15.30 -14.66 -6.19
N ILE A 17 15.84 -15.43 -5.28
CA ILE A 17 16.52 -14.92 -4.07
C ILE A 17 17.64 -13.95 -4.46
N SER A 18 18.44 -14.28 -5.47
CA SER A 18 19.51 -13.39 -5.96
C SER A 18 18.95 -12.07 -6.50
N ILE A 19 17.81 -12.11 -7.20
CA ILE A 19 17.12 -10.89 -7.67
C ILE A 19 16.61 -10.07 -6.49
N ARG A 20 15.95 -10.69 -5.48
CA ARG A 20 15.47 -10.01 -4.29
C ARG A 20 16.62 -9.34 -3.53
N HIS A 21 17.73 -10.05 -3.32
CA HIS A 21 18.90 -9.50 -2.66
C HIS A 21 19.50 -8.31 -3.44
N TYR A 22 19.52 -8.39 -4.77
CA TYR A 22 19.95 -7.27 -5.61
C TYR A 22 19.04 -6.05 -5.46
N LEU A 23 17.72 -6.23 -5.49
CA LEU A 23 16.74 -5.15 -5.29
C LEU A 23 16.90 -4.54 -3.90
N HIS A 24 17.03 -5.37 -2.85
CA HIS A 24 17.21 -4.91 -1.48
C HIS A 24 18.48 -4.07 -1.29
N ALA A 25 19.57 -4.51 -1.92
CA ALA A 25 20.84 -3.78 -1.87
C ALA A 25 20.85 -2.46 -2.66
N ASN A 26 19.90 -2.27 -3.59
CA ASN A 26 19.79 -1.12 -4.49
C ASN A 26 18.41 -0.47 -4.42
N PRO A 27 17.92 -0.05 -3.25
CA PRO A 27 16.56 0.47 -3.08
C PRO A 27 16.39 1.84 -3.74
N GLU A 28 15.25 2.04 -4.38
CA GLU A 28 14.85 3.28 -5.03
C GLU A 28 13.54 3.79 -4.42
N LEU A 29 13.44 5.09 -4.15
CA LEU A 29 12.25 5.69 -3.56
C LEU A 29 11.12 5.83 -4.60
N SER A 30 9.93 6.12 -4.10
CA SER A 30 8.73 6.37 -4.90
C SER A 30 9.00 7.31 -6.08
N LEU A 31 8.64 6.88 -7.29
CA LEU A 31 8.88 7.55 -8.58
C LEU A 31 10.38 7.70 -8.98
N GLU A 32 11.29 7.02 -8.28
CA GLU A 32 12.71 6.95 -8.62
C GLU A 32 13.15 5.51 -8.99
N GLU A 33 12.20 4.56 -9.12
CA GLU A 33 12.42 3.11 -9.33
C GLU A 33 12.91 2.77 -10.76
N PHE A 34 13.87 3.54 -11.29
CA PHE A 34 14.33 3.40 -12.67
C PHE A 34 15.09 2.11 -12.94
N ASN A 35 16.02 1.72 -12.04
CA ASN A 35 16.79 0.49 -12.18
C ASN A 35 15.92 -0.74 -11.88
N THR A 36 15.03 -0.67 -10.91
CA THR A 36 14.04 -1.71 -10.61
C THR A 36 13.14 -1.93 -11.81
N SER A 37 12.59 -0.86 -12.39
CA SER A 37 11.78 -0.88 -13.62
C SER A 37 12.54 -1.50 -14.82
N GLU A 38 13.82 -1.14 -15.01
CA GLU A 38 14.65 -1.70 -16.07
C GLU A 38 14.89 -3.20 -15.88
N LEU A 39 15.21 -3.64 -14.67
CA LEU A 39 15.39 -5.05 -14.32
C LEU A 39 14.12 -5.85 -14.62
N VAL A 40 12.97 -5.37 -14.11
CA VAL A 40 11.67 -6.01 -14.31
C VAL A 40 11.33 -6.11 -15.80
N ALA A 41 11.41 -4.99 -16.54
CA ALA A 41 11.12 -4.95 -17.96
C ALA A 41 12.06 -5.88 -18.77
N GLY A 42 13.34 -5.92 -18.41
CA GLY A 42 14.33 -6.81 -19.02
C GLY A 42 13.98 -8.29 -18.83
N LYS A 43 13.64 -8.69 -17.59
CA LYS A 43 13.25 -10.08 -17.27
C LYS A 43 11.96 -10.49 -17.98
N LEU A 44 10.94 -9.63 -17.98
CA LEU A 44 9.69 -9.90 -18.69
C LEU A 44 9.91 -10.05 -20.19
N THR A 45 10.74 -9.19 -20.79
CA THR A 45 11.09 -9.28 -22.23
C THR A 45 11.84 -10.57 -22.54
N GLU A 46 12.82 -10.96 -21.68
CA GLU A 46 13.56 -12.23 -21.81
C GLU A 46 12.61 -13.44 -21.83
N TRP A 47 11.53 -13.39 -21.03
CA TRP A 47 10.55 -14.48 -20.93
C TRP A 47 9.40 -14.38 -21.93
N GLY A 48 9.42 -13.40 -22.84
CA GLY A 48 8.50 -13.31 -23.98
C GLY A 48 7.19 -12.55 -23.71
N TYR A 49 7.13 -11.75 -22.65
CA TYR A 49 6.01 -10.83 -22.43
C TYR A 49 6.06 -9.63 -23.36
N GLN A 50 4.88 -9.12 -23.73
CA GLN A 50 4.77 -7.77 -24.30
C GLN A 50 4.88 -6.78 -23.15
N VAL A 51 5.90 -5.93 -23.16
CA VAL A 51 6.22 -5.03 -22.05
C VAL A 51 5.89 -3.59 -22.40
N THR A 52 5.10 -2.94 -21.55
CA THR A 52 4.84 -1.50 -21.59
C THR A 52 5.43 -0.86 -20.33
N ARG A 53 6.05 0.30 -20.50
CA ARG A 53 6.74 1.03 -19.43
C ARG A 53 6.22 2.46 -19.34
N GLY A 54 6.38 3.07 -18.18
CA GLY A 54 6.15 4.50 -17.98
C GLY A 54 4.78 4.88 -17.44
N LEU A 55 3.87 3.92 -17.19
CA LEU A 55 2.64 4.22 -16.46
C LEU A 55 2.98 4.57 -14.99
N GLY A 56 2.45 5.68 -14.50
CA GLY A 56 2.87 6.20 -13.19
C GLY A 56 4.37 6.54 -13.15
N LYS A 57 4.98 6.90 -14.31
CA LYS A 57 6.40 7.26 -14.52
C LYS A 57 7.34 6.05 -14.59
N THR A 58 7.41 5.18 -13.59
CA THR A 58 8.37 4.07 -13.53
C THR A 58 7.70 2.69 -13.57
N GLY A 59 6.36 2.64 -13.60
CA GLY A 59 5.59 1.40 -13.65
C GLY A 59 5.84 0.58 -14.91
N VAL A 60 5.71 -0.73 -14.78
CA VAL A 60 5.90 -1.71 -15.86
C VAL A 60 4.69 -2.64 -15.90
N VAL A 61 4.17 -2.88 -17.12
CA VAL A 61 3.13 -3.89 -17.34
C VAL A 61 3.63 -4.90 -18.36
N GLY A 62 3.65 -6.18 -17.95
CA GLY A 62 3.94 -7.31 -18.84
C GLY A 62 2.67 -8.05 -19.20
N SER A 63 2.37 -8.20 -20.48
CA SER A 63 1.19 -8.93 -20.97
C SER A 63 1.58 -10.20 -21.69
N LEU A 64 0.92 -11.31 -21.38
CA LEU A 64 1.11 -12.58 -22.05
C LEU A 64 -0.24 -13.26 -22.31
N SER A 65 -0.45 -13.66 -23.57
CA SER A 65 -1.65 -14.41 -23.97
C SER A 65 -1.27 -15.84 -24.39
N LYS A 66 -2.10 -16.81 -23.99
CA LYS A 66 -2.05 -18.19 -24.47
C LYS A 66 -3.47 -18.61 -24.87
N GLY A 67 -3.60 -19.30 -26.01
CA GLY A 67 -4.90 -19.69 -26.56
C GLY A 67 -5.70 -18.53 -27.14
N ASP A 68 -7.02 -18.64 -27.16
CA ASP A 68 -7.95 -17.72 -27.83
C ASP A 68 -9.12 -17.22 -26.95
N SER A 69 -9.13 -17.60 -25.68
CA SER A 69 -10.15 -17.14 -24.73
C SER A 69 -10.05 -15.64 -24.45
N PRO A 70 -11.17 -14.93 -24.33
CA PRO A 70 -11.16 -13.51 -23.96
C PRO A 70 -10.91 -13.27 -22.45
N ARG A 71 -10.72 -14.33 -21.64
CA ARG A 71 -10.48 -14.20 -20.20
C ARG A 71 -9.22 -13.39 -19.91
N THR A 72 -9.31 -12.49 -18.94
CA THR A 72 -8.19 -11.64 -18.56
C THR A 72 -8.05 -11.54 -17.05
N ILE A 73 -6.81 -11.53 -16.55
CA ILE A 73 -6.48 -11.43 -15.13
C ILE A 73 -5.29 -10.48 -14.92
N GLY A 74 -5.38 -9.63 -13.89
CA GLY A 74 -4.30 -8.78 -13.42
C GLY A 74 -3.64 -9.33 -12.16
N LEU A 75 -2.31 -9.30 -12.10
CA LEU A 75 -1.52 -9.57 -10.89
C LEU A 75 -0.63 -8.36 -10.61
N ARG A 76 -0.60 -7.88 -9.35
CA ARG A 76 0.14 -6.67 -8.97
C ARG A 76 1.21 -6.95 -7.93
N ALA A 77 2.34 -6.30 -8.08
CA ALA A 77 3.34 -6.07 -7.04
C ALA A 77 3.81 -4.61 -7.07
N ASP A 78 4.10 -4.07 -5.90
CA ASP A 78 4.74 -2.77 -5.72
C ASP A 78 6.26 -2.88 -5.84
N MET A 79 6.95 -1.72 -6.05
CA MET A 79 8.40 -1.70 -6.34
C MET A 79 9.21 -0.75 -5.48
N ASP A 80 8.61 0.24 -4.84
CA ASP A 80 9.32 1.33 -4.19
C ASP A 80 9.85 0.98 -2.80
N ALA A 81 10.86 1.75 -2.36
CA ALA A 81 11.51 1.66 -1.07
C ALA A 81 11.22 2.90 -0.21
N LEU A 82 11.64 2.84 1.06
CA LEU A 82 11.42 3.86 2.08
C LEU A 82 12.69 4.65 2.42
N PRO A 83 12.56 5.93 2.85
CA PRO A 83 13.68 6.76 3.29
C PRO A 83 14.13 6.39 4.72
N ILE A 84 14.64 5.17 4.89
CA ILE A 84 15.04 4.58 6.18
C ILE A 84 16.52 4.19 6.11
N TYR A 85 17.28 4.44 7.19
CA TYR A 85 18.63 3.92 7.38
C TYR A 85 18.53 2.48 7.89
N GLU A 86 18.95 1.54 7.09
CA GLU A 86 18.97 0.12 7.46
C GLU A 86 20.01 -0.20 8.53
N THR A 87 19.64 -1.11 9.44
CA THR A 87 20.50 -1.58 10.55
C THR A 87 20.56 -3.10 10.68
N THR A 88 20.30 -3.83 9.58
CA THR A 88 20.24 -5.31 9.62
C THR A 88 21.61 -5.99 9.62
N ASP A 89 22.64 -5.33 9.10
CA ASP A 89 23.98 -5.89 8.86
C ASP A 89 23.99 -7.18 8.00
N LEU A 90 22.96 -7.37 7.17
CA LEU A 90 22.83 -8.52 6.28
C LEU A 90 23.79 -8.41 5.08
N PRO A 91 24.23 -9.53 4.49
CA PRO A 91 25.10 -9.51 3.30
C PRO A 91 24.52 -8.77 2.10
N TRP A 92 23.20 -8.61 2.06
CA TRP A 92 22.44 -7.91 1.03
C TRP A 92 21.82 -6.60 1.53
N ALA A 93 22.25 -6.11 2.69
CA ALA A 93 21.78 -4.84 3.20
C ALA A 93 21.94 -3.71 2.17
N SER A 94 21.09 -2.68 2.27
CA SER A 94 21.11 -1.53 1.37
C SER A 94 22.50 -0.92 1.24
N THR A 95 22.96 -0.73 0.02
CA THR A 95 24.20 0.00 -0.30
C THR A 95 23.95 1.50 -0.49
N VAL A 96 22.69 1.96 -0.41
CA VAL A 96 22.28 3.34 -0.61
C VAL A 96 21.90 3.96 0.74
N PRO A 97 22.76 4.80 1.35
CA PRO A 97 22.47 5.37 2.66
C PRO A 97 21.15 6.12 2.71
N GLY A 98 20.33 5.82 3.73
CA GLY A 98 19.04 6.46 3.94
C GLY A 98 17.91 5.94 3.06
N LYS A 99 18.10 4.85 2.31
CA LYS A 99 17.05 4.16 1.56
C LYS A 99 17.07 2.67 1.92
N MET A 100 15.89 2.06 2.10
CA MET A 100 15.75 0.65 2.46
C MET A 100 14.42 0.09 1.98
N HIS A 101 14.41 -1.15 1.47
CA HIS A 101 13.18 -1.92 1.30
C HIS A 101 12.68 -2.43 2.66
N ALA A 102 12.08 -1.53 3.45
CA ALA A 102 11.59 -1.85 4.79
C ALA A 102 10.11 -2.28 4.82
N CYS A 103 9.45 -2.39 3.66
CA CYS A 103 8.08 -2.91 3.54
C CYS A 103 8.01 -4.26 2.80
N GLY A 104 9.10 -4.67 2.12
CA GLY A 104 9.18 -5.96 1.43
C GLY A 104 8.77 -5.91 -0.04
N HIS A 105 8.73 -4.73 -0.65
CA HIS A 105 8.37 -4.59 -2.07
C HIS A 105 9.41 -5.22 -3.02
N ASP A 106 10.66 -5.34 -2.59
CA ASP A 106 11.68 -6.19 -3.23
C ASP A 106 11.24 -7.67 -3.29
N GLY A 107 10.65 -8.17 -2.21
CA GLY A 107 10.05 -9.50 -2.13
C GLY A 107 8.79 -9.64 -2.98
N HIS A 108 7.87 -8.66 -2.94
CA HIS A 108 6.65 -8.67 -3.75
C HIS A 108 6.97 -8.66 -5.25
N THR A 109 7.87 -7.76 -5.68
CA THR A 109 8.39 -7.72 -7.06
C THR A 109 8.98 -9.07 -7.45
N THR A 110 9.78 -9.67 -6.59
CA THR A 110 10.42 -10.98 -6.85
C THR A 110 9.41 -12.13 -6.92
N ILE A 111 8.39 -12.13 -6.04
CA ILE A 111 7.29 -13.11 -6.09
C ILE A 111 6.58 -13.04 -7.45
N LEU A 112 6.27 -11.85 -7.93
CA LEU A 112 5.59 -11.67 -9.21
C LEU A 112 6.50 -12.04 -10.38
N LEU A 113 7.81 -11.77 -10.32
CA LEU A 113 8.79 -12.24 -11.30
C LEU A 113 8.93 -13.78 -11.31
N ALA A 114 8.93 -14.42 -10.15
CA ALA A 114 8.95 -15.89 -10.06
C ALA A 114 7.70 -16.53 -10.68
N ALA A 115 6.53 -15.95 -10.42
CA ALA A 115 5.29 -16.36 -11.08
C ALA A 115 5.37 -16.12 -12.60
N ALA A 116 5.86 -14.95 -13.03
CA ALA A 116 6.00 -14.56 -14.44
C ALA A 116 6.82 -15.58 -15.23
N LYS A 117 7.98 -15.98 -14.69
CA LYS A 117 8.87 -16.97 -15.34
C LYS A 117 8.17 -18.30 -15.57
N TYR A 118 7.44 -18.80 -14.56
CA TYR A 118 6.66 -20.03 -14.69
C TYR A 118 5.47 -19.86 -15.65
N ILE A 119 4.70 -18.79 -15.55
CA ILE A 119 3.53 -18.51 -16.41
C ILE A 119 3.94 -18.47 -17.88
N ALA A 120 5.10 -17.91 -18.21
CA ALA A 120 5.64 -17.88 -19.58
C ALA A 120 6.05 -19.28 -20.07
N SER A 121 6.44 -20.17 -19.18
CA SER A 121 6.97 -21.48 -19.55
C SER A 121 5.91 -22.39 -20.23
N PRO A 122 6.34 -23.39 -21.01
CA PRO A 122 5.42 -24.40 -21.56
C PRO A 122 4.73 -25.27 -20.50
N ALA A 123 5.27 -25.35 -19.29
CA ALA A 123 4.67 -26.11 -18.19
C ALA A 123 3.38 -25.46 -17.65
N CYS A 124 3.25 -24.15 -17.73
CA CYS A 124 2.04 -23.44 -17.33
C CYS A 124 1.04 -23.40 -18.49
N GLN A 125 -0.04 -24.14 -18.37
CA GLN A 125 -1.14 -24.14 -19.33
C GLN A 125 -2.27 -23.25 -18.85
N PHE A 126 -2.71 -22.30 -19.69
CA PHE A 126 -3.89 -21.46 -19.48
C PHE A 126 -4.42 -20.98 -20.85
N ASN A 127 -5.67 -20.50 -20.89
CA ASN A 127 -6.31 -19.98 -22.09
C ASN A 127 -6.89 -18.59 -21.78
N GLY A 128 -6.20 -17.54 -22.19
CA GLY A 128 -6.55 -16.14 -21.91
C GLY A 128 -5.34 -15.24 -21.88
N THR A 129 -5.47 -14.07 -21.24
CA THR A 129 -4.41 -13.08 -21.10
C THR A 129 -4.14 -12.74 -19.63
N VAL A 130 -2.88 -12.71 -19.25
CA VAL A 130 -2.42 -12.22 -17.94
C VAL A 130 -1.70 -10.88 -18.12
N HIS A 131 -2.02 -9.93 -17.26
CA HIS A 131 -1.32 -8.65 -17.10
C HIS A 131 -0.59 -8.65 -15.77
N LEU A 132 0.74 -8.56 -15.81
CA LEU A 132 1.60 -8.43 -14.64
C LEU A 132 1.92 -6.97 -14.42
N ILE A 133 1.43 -6.40 -13.35
CA ILE A 133 1.49 -4.96 -13.05
C ILE A 133 2.52 -4.75 -11.95
N PHE A 134 3.65 -4.17 -12.31
CA PHE A 134 4.69 -3.75 -11.37
C PHE A 134 4.52 -2.25 -11.13
N GLN A 135 4.00 -1.94 -9.95
CA GLN A 135 3.51 -0.63 -9.59
C GLN A 135 4.57 0.17 -8.83
N PRO A 136 4.81 1.45 -9.18
CA PRO A 136 5.67 2.36 -8.43
C PRO A 136 4.92 3.02 -7.26
N ALA A 137 5.65 3.67 -6.36
CA ALA A 137 5.18 4.73 -5.46
C ALA A 137 3.96 4.37 -4.60
N GLU A 138 3.94 3.18 -4.01
CA GLU A 138 2.89 2.80 -3.05
C GLU A 138 2.99 3.62 -1.76
N GLU A 139 4.22 3.86 -1.26
CA GLU A 139 4.51 4.40 0.07
C GLU A 139 4.28 5.92 0.21
N ALA A 140 4.12 6.66 -0.88
CA ALA A 140 4.11 8.12 -0.77
C ALA A 140 3.03 8.85 -1.57
N ILE A 141 2.77 8.49 -2.84
CA ILE A 141 2.06 9.36 -3.78
C ILE A 141 0.82 8.69 -4.38
N GLY A 142 0.62 7.38 -4.12
CA GLY A 142 -0.46 6.61 -4.73
C GLY A 142 -0.17 6.27 -6.20
N GLY A 143 0.90 5.51 -6.43
CA GLY A 143 1.32 5.10 -7.78
C GLY A 143 0.26 4.29 -8.51
N ALA A 144 -0.61 3.55 -7.80
CA ALA A 144 -1.77 2.89 -8.38
C ALA A 144 -2.71 3.89 -9.08
N ASP A 145 -3.05 5.00 -8.42
CA ASP A 145 -3.91 6.06 -8.97
C ASP A 145 -3.24 6.75 -10.18
N LEU A 146 -1.91 6.95 -10.11
CA LEU A 146 -1.15 7.49 -11.24
C LEU A 146 -1.20 6.54 -12.45
N MET A 147 -0.97 5.24 -12.26
CA MET A 147 -1.07 4.26 -13.34
C MET A 147 -2.48 4.20 -13.95
N ILE A 148 -3.53 4.29 -13.12
CA ILE A 148 -4.93 4.32 -13.58
C ILE A 148 -5.17 5.58 -14.41
N LYS A 149 -4.72 6.76 -13.96
CA LYS A 149 -4.83 8.03 -14.72
C LYS A 149 -4.08 7.99 -16.06
N ASP A 150 -2.99 7.23 -16.14
CA ASP A 150 -2.24 7.00 -17.37
C ASP A 150 -2.89 5.94 -18.29
N GLY A 151 -4.07 5.43 -17.94
CA GLY A 151 -4.85 4.51 -18.76
C GLY A 151 -4.52 3.03 -18.53
N LEU A 152 -4.19 2.63 -17.31
CA LEU A 152 -3.85 1.23 -16.99
C LEU A 152 -4.93 0.26 -17.46
N PHE A 153 -6.18 0.47 -17.07
CA PHE A 153 -7.25 -0.48 -17.36
C PHE A 153 -7.90 -0.29 -18.73
N GLU A 154 -7.65 0.82 -19.41
CA GLU A 154 -8.00 1.03 -20.82
C GLU A 154 -7.04 0.25 -21.75
N GLN A 155 -5.76 0.21 -21.39
CA GLN A 155 -4.72 -0.48 -22.18
C GLN A 155 -4.60 -1.96 -21.81
N PHE A 156 -4.83 -2.30 -20.54
CA PHE A 156 -4.68 -3.65 -19.97
C PHE A 156 -5.94 -4.07 -19.21
N PRO A 157 -7.07 -4.26 -19.93
CA PRO A 157 -8.32 -4.63 -19.28
C PRO A 157 -8.19 -6.01 -18.61
N CYS A 158 -8.62 -6.10 -17.37
CA CYS A 158 -8.70 -7.37 -16.65
C CYS A 158 -10.07 -7.52 -15.99
N GLU A 159 -10.57 -8.77 -15.96
CA GLU A 159 -11.83 -9.12 -15.31
C GLU A 159 -11.68 -9.15 -13.79
N ARG A 160 -10.51 -9.54 -13.31
CA ARG A 160 -10.15 -9.66 -11.89
C ARG A 160 -8.71 -9.23 -11.67
N ILE A 161 -8.42 -8.67 -10.49
CA ILE A 161 -7.06 -8.27 -10.12
C ILE A 161 -6.70 -8.79 -8.73
N PHE A 162 -5.46 -9.25 -8.56
CA PHE A 162 -4.95 -9.78 -7.30
C PHE A 162 -3.60 -9.15 -6.95
N GLY A 163 -3.42 -8.87 -5.65
CA GLY A 163 -2.18 -8.43 -5.05
C GLY A 163 -1.93 -9.13 -3.73
N LEU A 164 -0.71 -9.08 -3.24
CA LEU A 164 -0.35 -9.62 -1.93
C LEU A 164 0.56 -8.68 -1.17
N HIS A 165 0.55 -8.82 0.17
CA HIS A 165 1.55 -8.23 1.04
C HIS A 165 2.18 -9.27 1.95
N ASN A 166 3.48 -9.23 2.12
CA ASN A 166 4.15 -9.97 3.17
C ASN A 166 3.72 -9.43 4.54
N MET A 167 3.55 -10.29 5.53
CA MET A 167 3.09 -9.85 6.85
C MET A 167 3.93 -10.47 7.97
N PRO A 168 4.86 -9.69 8.55
CA PRO A 168 5.48 -10.06 9.83
C PRO A 168 4.43 -10.20 10.94
N GLY A 169 4.66 -11.15 11.85
CA GLY A 169 3.71 -11.52 12.90
C GLY A 169 2.77 -12.65 12.51
N LEU A 170 2.75 -13.05 11.23
CA LEU A 170 2.05 -14.26 10.77
C LEU A 170 3.05 -15.39 10.49
N PRO A 171 2.68 -16.67 10.75
CA PRO A 171 3.56 -17.80 10.50
C PRO A 171 4.03 -17.87 9.04
N VAL A 172 5.30 -18.25 8.84
CA VAL A 172 5.97 -18.30 7.54
C VAL A 172 5.14 -19.06 6.49
N GLY A 173 4.87 -18.39 5.37
CA GLY A 173 4.21 -18.97 4.21
C GLY A 173 2.71 -19.18 4.34
N LYS A 174 2.08 -18.93 5.49
CA LYS A 174 0.62 -18.99 5.62
C LYS A 174 -0.04 -17.83 4.91
N LEU A 175 -1.12 -18.14 4.21
CA LEU A 175 -1.93 -17.18 3.46
C LEU A 175 -3.11 -16.71 4.30
N GLY A 176 -3.38 -15.40 4.30
CA GLY A 176 -4.47 -14.78 5.04
C GLY A 176 -5.39 -13.98 4.13
N PHE A 177 -6.69 -14.19 4.26
CA PHE A 177 -7.73 -13.56 3.44
C PHE A 177 -8.76 -12.86 4.32
N ASN A 178 -9.28 -11.72 3.86
CA ASN A 178 -10.40 -11.02 4.49
C ASN A 178 -11.28 -10.40 3.39
N ALA A 179 -12.53 -10.80 3.31
CA ALA A 179 -13.51 -10.22 2.40
C ALA A 179 -14.06 -8.89 2.92
N GLY A 180 -14.43 -7.98 2.02
CA GLY A 180 -14.91 -6.64 2.40
C GLY A 180 -13.78 -5.70 2.81
N ASN A 181 -14.09 -4.77 3.72
CA ASN A 181 -13.13 -3.75 4.17
C ASN A 181 -11.95 -4.39 4.92
N PHE A 182 -10.77 -4.23 4.38
CA PHE A 182 -9.58 -4.93 4.88
C PHE A 182 -8.51 -3.99 5.42
N MET A 183 -8.23 -2.86 4.73
CA MET A 183 -7.29 -1.84 5.21
C MET A 183 -7.95 -0.47 5.23
N ALA A 184 -7.55 0.36 6.20
CA ALA A 184 -8.13 1.67 6.41
C ALA A 184 -7.84 2.65 5.27
N SER A 185 -8.73 3.63 5.07
CA SER A 185 -8.37 4.83 4.35
C SER A 185 -7.28 5.61 5.09
N ALA A 186 -6.49 6.37 4.36
CA ALA A 186 -5.53 7.32 4.93
C ALA A 186 -5.70 8.67 4.24
N ASP A 187 -5.88 9.71 5.03
CA ASP A 187 -5.90 11.09 4.56
C ASP A 187 -4.97 11.92 5.42
N THR A 188 -4.19 12.79 4.78
CA THR A 188 -3.50 13.88 5.44
C THR A 188 -4.32 15.16 5.24
N VAL A 189 -4.71 15.79 6.36
CA VAL A 189 -5.50 17.03 6.33
C VAL A 189 -4.66 18.14 6.92
N LYS A 190 -4.33 19.11 6.08
CA LYS A 190 -3.65 20.34 6.50
C LYS A 190 -4.68 21.44 6.75
N ILE A 191 -4.60 22.06 7.92
CA ILE A 191 -5.45 23.17 8.33
C ILE A 191 -4.59 24.39 8.56
N THR A 192 -4.94 25.49 7.90
CA THR A 192 -4.35 26.81 8.15
C THR A 192 -5.40 27.70 8.78
N ILE A 193 -5.12 28.25 9.96
CA ILE A 193 -5.95 29.30 10.58
C ILE A 193 -5.20 30.62 10.47
N THR A 194 -5.82 31.62 9.85
CA THR A 194 -5.25 32.93 9.67
C THR A 194 -6.00 33.97 10.53
N GLY A 195 -5.25 34.61 11.41
CA GLY A 195 -5.71 35.66 12.27
C GLY A 195 -5.19 37.04 11.85
N TYR A 196 -4.84 37.83 12.85
CA TYR A 196 -4.19 39.11 12.67
C TYR A 196 -3.16 39.29 13.79
N GLY A 197 -1.89 39.22 13.44
CA GLY A 197 -0.77 39.27 14.39
C GLY A 197 -0.49 40.63 14.99
N GLY A 198 0.36 40.62 16.02
CA GLY A 198 0.73 41.86 16.68
C GLY A 198 1.58 41.68 17.93
N HIS A 199 1.67 42.79 18.72
CA HIS A 199 2.47 42.80 19.92
C HIS A 199 1.78 42.01 21.04
N GLY A 200 2.44 41.04 21.63
CA GLY A 200 1.88 40.16 22.67
C GLY A 200 1.33 40.87 23.92
N ALA A 201 1.72 42.16 24.20
CA ALA A 201 1.17 42.98 25.26
C ALA A 201 -0.11 43.73 24.85
N HIS A 202 -0.54 43.67 23.60
CA HIS A 202 -1.74 44.33 23.06
C HIS A 202 -2.66 43.32 22.34
N PRO A 203 -3.09 42.25 23.03
CA PRO A 203 -3.91 41.18 22.40
C PRO A 203 -5.27 41.71 21.91
N GLU A 204 -5.80 42.80 22.49
CA GLU A 204 -7.07 43.42 22.10
C GLU A 204 -7.03 44.05 20.68
N ARG A 205 -5.83 44.17 20.08
CA ARG A 205 -5.61 44.68 18.71
C ARG A 205 -5.31 43.57 17.70
N THR A 206 -5.47 42.32 18.10
CA THR A 206 -5.11 41.15 17.31
C THR A 206 -6.26 40.17 17.21
N VAL A 207 -6.13 39.21 16.30
CA VAL A 207 -6.91 38.00 16.25
C VAL A 207 -5.91 36.84 16.39
N ASP A 208 -5.84 36.26 17.57
CA ASP A 208 -4.81 35.25 17.90
C ASP A 208 -5.12 33.88 17.31
N PRO A 209 -4.40 33.45 16.26
CA PRO A 209 -4.64 32.16 15.64
C PRO A 209 -4.17 30.98 16.52
N ILE A 210 -3.27 31.19 17.49
CA ILE A 210 -2.83 30.14 18.42
C ILE A 210 -3.98 29.73 19.32
N VAL A 211 -4.72 30.70 19.85
CA VAL A 211 -5.89 30.44 20.72
C VAL A 211 -6.99 29.73 19.93
N ALA A 212 -7.28 30.21 18.71
CA ALA A 212 -8.23 29.56 17.81
C ALA A 212 -7.83 28.12 17.44
N GLY A 213 -6.54 27.91 17.12
CA GLY A 213 -6.00 26.60 16.78
C GLY A 213 -6.02 25.61 17.97
N ALA A 214 -5.67 26.08 19.18
CA ALA A 214 -5.73 25.26 20.37
C ALA A 214 -7.18 24.82 20.68
N ALA A 215 -8.16 25.73 20.53
CA ALA A 215 -9.58 25.39 20.68
C ALA A 215 -10.03 24.38 19.61
N LEU A 216 -9.56 24.52 18.37
CA LEU A 216 -9.86 23.55 17.30
C LEU A 216 -9.30 22.17 17.60
N VAL A 217 -8.05 22.05 18.09
CA VAL A 217 -7.48 20.75 18.50
C VAL A 217 -8.40 20.04 19.49
N MET A 218 -8.93 20.76 20.48
CA MET A 218 -9.86 20.19 21.45
C MET A 218 -11.23 19.85 20.83
N ALA A 219 -11.76 20.68 19.94
CA ALA A 219 -13.01 20.43 19.25
C ALA A 219 -12.95 19.19 18.34
N LEU A 220 -11.85 18.98 17.65
CA LEU A 220 -11.60 17.83 16.77
C LEU A 220 -11.72 16.48 17.53
N GLN A 221 -11.36 16.45 18.82
CA GLN A 221 -11.47 15.24 19.64
C GLN A 221 -12.94 14.77 19.79
N SER A 222 -13.90 15.65 19.59
CA SER A 222 -15.34 15.30 19.67
C SER A 222 -15.81 14.49 18.46
N ILE A 223 -15.11 14.51 17.32
CA ILE A 223 -15.55 13.84 16.10
C ILE A 223 -15.68 12.35 16.34
N VAL A 224 -14.58 11.68 16.69
CA VAL A 224 -14.58 10.24 16.94
C VAL A 224 -15.47 9.92 18.16
N ALA A 225 -15.35 10.70 19.23
CA ALA A 225 -16.04 10.42 20.49
C ALA A 225 -17.57 10.61 20.42
N ARG A 226 -18.12 11.44 19.50
CA ARG A 226 -19.52 11.86 19.50
C ARG A 226 -20.23 11.75 18.15
N ASN A 227 -19.51 11.57 17.03
CA ASN A 227 -20.12 11.49 15.70
C ASN A 227 -19.94 10.10 15.06
N VAL A 228 -18.89 9.36 15.42
CA VAL A 228 -18.66 8.00 14.90
C VAL A 228 -19.49 7.00 15.74
N PRO A 229 -20.25 6.08 15.10
CA PRO A 229 -21.00 5.05 15.81
C PRO A 229 -20.08 4.16 16.65
N PRO A 230 -20.49 3.73 17.84
CA PRO A 230 -19.73 2.76 18.65
C PRO A 230 -19.48 1.46 17.87
N GLY A 231 -18.25 0.97 17.90
CA GLY A 231 -17.82 -0.22 17.18
C GLY A 231 -17.22 0.05 15.79
N GLU A 232 -17.33 1.27 15.27
CA GLU A 232 -16.63 1.67 14.05
C GLU A 232 -15.20 2.16 14.36
N THR A 233 -14.25 1.77 13.51
CA THR A 233 -12.87 2.22 13.63
C THR A 233 -12.66 3.53 12.89
N ALA A 234 -12.21 4.55 13.62
CA ALA A 234 -11.88 5.87 13.08
C ALA A 234 -10.75 6.52 13.89
N VAL A 235 -9.89 7.27 13.22
CA VAL A 235 -8.78 8.02 13.83
C VAL A 235 -8.78 9.43 13.30
N VAL A 236 -8.65 10.41 14.20
CA VAL A 236 -8.35 11.83 13.90
C VAL A 236 -7.26 12.26 14.86
N SER A 237 -6.03 12.34 14.38
CA SER A 237 -4.86 12.72 15.17
C SER A 237 -4.22 13.98 14.63
N VAL A 238 -4.00 14.97 15.47
CA VAL A 238 -3.19 16.16 15.12
C VAL A 238 -1.72 15.78 15.31
N GLY A 239 -0.99 15.62 14.20
CA GLY A 239 0.41 15.24 14.19
C GLY A 239 1.37 16.41 14.34
N THR A 240 1.02 17.56 13.73
CA THR A 240 1.82 18.79 13.82
C THR A 240 0.96 19.98 14.21
N PHE A 241 1.57 20.93 14.95
CA PHE A 241 0.99 22.23 15.27
C PHE A 241 2.12 23.27 15.28
N GLN A 242 2.13 24.17 14.31
CA GLN A 242 3.21 25.11 14.09
C GLN A 242 2.69 26.54 14.11
N ALA A 243 3.19 27.35 15.03
CA ALA A 243 2.82 28.76 15.14
C ALA A 243 3.90 29.57 15.88
N GLY A 244 4.09 30.83 15.44
CA GLY A 244 4.93 31.80 16.12
C GLY A 244 6.42 31.46 16.18
N ILE A 245 7.25 32.48 16.47
CA ILE A 245 8.71 32.34 16.60
C ILE A 245 9.27 33.09 17.81
N ALA A 246 8.44 33.90 18.44
CA ALA A 246 8.86 34.76 19.59
C ALA A 246 7.72 34.89 20.60
N SER A 247 8.03 34.89 21.89
CA SER A 247 7.06 34.90 22.98
C SER A 247 6.28 36.21 23.12
N ASN A 248 6.79 37.32 22.58
CA ASN A 248 6.18 38.63 22.63
C ASN A 248 5.47 39.07 21.33
N VAL A 249 5.31 38.10 20.38
CA VAL A 249 4.68 38.35 19.09
C VAL A 249 3.54 37.34 18.89
N ILE A 250 2.31 37.86 18.67
CA ILE A 250 1.18 37.06 18.21
C ILE A 250 1.34 36.84 16.69
N PRO A 251 1.40 35.61 16.19
CA PRO A 251 1.64 35.34 14.76
C PRO A 251 0.42 35.67 13.89
N GLU A 252 0.62 35.70 12.58
CA GLU A 252 -0.45 35.85 11.58
C GLU A 252 -1.24 34.54 11.38
N SER A 253 -0.59 33.38 11.58
CA SER A 253 -1.23 32.11 11.30
C SER A 253 -0.73 30.96 12.19
N VAL A 254 -1.52 29.92 12.24
CA VAL A 254 -1.14 28.59 12.72
C VAL A 254 -1.42 27.56 11.61
N VAL A 255 -0.52 26.60 11.47
CA VAL A 255 -0.67 25.46 10.55
C VAL A 255 -0.64 24.18 11.36
N MET A 256 -1.57 23.28 11.08
CA MET A 256 -1.59 21.94 11.67
C MET A 256 -1.83 20.88 10.60
N GLU A 257 -1.26 19.68 10.79
CA GLU A 257 -1.50 18.53 9.95
C GLU A 257 -2.08 17.39 10.78
N LEU A 258 -3.11 16.76 10.22
CA LEU A 258 -3.84 15.68 10.82
C LEU A 258 -3.65 14.40 10.02
N SER A 259 -3.49 13.27 10.72
CA SER A 259 -3.69 11.93 10.15
C SER A 259 -5.12 11.48 10.41
N VAL A 260 -5.85 11.16 9.34
CA VAL A 260 -7.25 10.71 9.41
C VAL A 260 -7.35 9.31 8.83
N ARG A 261 -7.98 8.37 9.58
CA ARG A 261 -8.16 6.97 9.18
C ARG A 261 -9.58 6.52 9.40
N ALA A 262 -10.11 5.69 8.51
CA ALA A 262 -11.41 5.06 8.65
C ALA A 262 -11.44 3.69 7.97
N MET A 263 -12.19 2.74 8.56
CA MET A 263 -12.38 1.39 7.99
C MET A 263 -13.57 1.31 7.03
N LYS A 264 -14.36 2.38 6.89
CA LYS A 264 -15.52 2.44 5.99
C LYS A 264 -15.55 3.76 5.23
N PRO A 265 -15.90 3.74 3.94
CA PRO A 265 -15.99 4.96 3.13
C PRO A 265 -16.94 6.02 3.75
N GLU A 266 -18.11 5.60 4.24
CA GLU A 266 -19.09 6.50 4.85
C GLU A 266 -18.59 7.13 6.16
N ILE A 267 -17.74 6.42 6.92
CA ILE A 267 -17.10 6.99 8.13
C ILE A 267 -16.03 8.00 7.71
N ARG A 268 -15.22 7.70 6.69
CA ARG A 268 -14.25 8.64 6.15
C ARG A 268 -14.93 9.96 5.73
N ASP A 269 -16.00 9.86 4.96
CA ASP A 269 -16.75 11.04 4.49
C ASP A 269 -17.30 11.86 5.67
N LEU A 270 -17.81 11.19 6.71
CA LEU A 270 -18.24 11.81 7.96
C LEU A 270 -17.08 12.57 8.63
N LEU A 271 -15.90 11.93 8.78
CA LEU A 271 -14.74 12.55 9.41
C LEU A 271 -14.31 13.81 8.67
N ILE A 272 -14.14 13.74 7.35
CA ILE A 272 -13.73 14.87 6.51
C ILE A 272 -14.72 16.02 6.62
N LYS A 273 -16.01 15.74 6.49
CA LYS A 273 -17.07 16.74 6.65
C LYS A 273 -17.00 17.42 8.02
N ARG A 274 -16.88 16.63 9.10
CA ARG A 274 -16.84 17.19 10.46
C ARG A 274 -15.58 18.00 10.73
N ILE A 275 -14.43 17.59 10.19
CA ILE A 275 -13.19 18.37 10.28
C ILE A 275 -13.38 19.74 9.63
N GLN A 276 -13.92 19.80 8.42
CA GLN A 276 -14.18 21.04 7.69
C GLN A 276 -15.13 21.97 8.46
N GLU A 277 -16.27 21.42 8.93
CA GLU A 277 -17.27 22.18 9.69
C GLU A 277 -16.68 22.75 11.01
N LEU A 278 -16.01 21.92 11.81
CA LEU A 278 -15.43 22.36 13.06
C LEU A 278 -14.33 23.39 12.86
N THR A 279 -13.51 23.23 11.82
CA THR A 279 -12.46 24.18 11.46
C THR A 279 -13.04 25.54 11.14
N GLU A 280 -14.03 25.59 10.23
CA GLU A 280 -14.66 26.83 9.82
C GLU A 280 -15.31 27.56 11.00
N PHE A 281 -16.18 26.87 11.75
CA PHE A 281 -16.95 27.52 12.82
C PHE A 281 -16.08 27.88 14.03
N THR A 282 -15.06 27.06 14.36
CA THR A 282 -14.13 27.39 15.43
C THR A 282 -13.31 28.63 15.08
N ALA A 283 -12.70 28.67 13.89
CA ALA A 283 -11.94 29.84 13.45
C ALA A 283 -12.79 31.13 13.47
N LYS A 284 -13.99 31.07 12.91
CA LYS A 284 -14.95 32.22 12.92
C LYS A 284 -15.32 32.68 14.33
N SER A 285 -15.46 31.76 15.30
CA SER A 285 -15.81 32.14 16.68
C SER A 285 -14.73 32.96 17.36
N TYR A 286 -13.47 32.87 16.89
CA TYR A 286 -12.34 33.67 17.33
C TYR A 286 -12.04 34.88 16.41
N GLY A 287 -12.86 35.14 15.38
CA GLY A 287 -12.66 36.19 14.41
C GLY A 287 -11.60 35.90 13.35
N ALA A 288 -11.10 34.64 13.29
CA ALA A 288 -10.12 34.17 12.32
C ALA A 288 -10.77 33.58 11.06
N SER A 289 -10.00 33.43 9.99
CA SER A 289 -10.34 32.65 8.82
C SER A 289 -9.60 31.30 8.83
N SER A 290 -10.08 30.34 8.03
CA SER A 290 -9.44 29.03 7.92
C SER A 290 -9.49 28.47 6.51
N GLU A 291 -8.50 27.63 6.20
CA GLU A 291 -8.41 26.84 4.98
C GLU A 291 -8.12 25.37 5.36
N VAL A 292 -8.73 24.45 4.62
CA VAL A 292 -8.54 22.98 4.80
C VAL A 292 -8.14 22.40 3.46
N GLU A 293 -6.96 21.81 3.42
CA GLU A 293 -6.41 21.07 2.29
C GLU A 293 -6.36 19.58 2.65
N ILE A 294 -6.76 18.69 1.73
CA ILE A 294 -6.69 17.24 1.90
C ILE A 294 -5.78 16.69 0.80
N TYR A 295 -4.77 15.92 1.19
CA TYR A 295 -3.80 15.33 0.28
C TYR A 295 -3.34 13.96 0.78
N ASP A 296 -2.53 13.24 -0.01
CA ASP A 296 -2.07 11.88 0.27
C ASP A 296 -3.23 10.96 0.70
N SER A 297 -4.26 10.92 -0.16
CA SER A 297 -5.55 10.32 0.19
C SER A 297 -5.65 8.93 -0.42
N TYR A 298 -5.65 7.89 0.43
CA TYR A 298 -5.88 6.50 0.04
C TYR A 298 -7.28 6.08 0.46
N PRO A 299 -8.07 5.48 -0.44
CA PRO A 299 -9.40 4.99 -0.08
C PRO A 299 -9.29 3.75 0.82
N VAL A 300 -10.41 3.36 1.42
CA VAL A 300 -10.52 2.05 2.10
C VAL A 300 -10.23 0.95 1.10
N LEU A 301 -9.28 0.06 1.41
CA LEU A 301 -9.07 -1.15 0.63
C LEU A 301 -10.21 -2.12 0.94
N THR A 302 -11.02 -2.39 -0.08
CA THR A 302 -12.18 -3.26 0.04
C THR A 302 -12.05 -4.42 -0.95
N ASN A 303 -11.81 -5.62 -0.42
CA ASN A 303 -11.76 -6.83 -1.22
C ASN A 303 -13.17 -7.23 -1.68
N SER A 304 -13.29 -7.66 -2.93
CA SER A 304 -14.54 -8.23 -3.45
C SER A 304 -14.78 -9.61 -2.83
N ASN A 305 -16.01 -9.89 -2.39
CA ASN A 305 -16.31 -11.15 -1.72
C ASN A 305 -16.04 -12.36 -2.65
N GLU A 306 -16.51 -12.31 -3.90
CA GLU A 306 -16.35 -13.40 -4.87
C GLU A 306 -14.87 -13.71 -5.15
N GLU A 307 -14.05 -12.66 -5.38
CA GLU A 307 -12.62 -12.82 -5.67
C GLU A 307 -11.85 -13.29 -4.44
N THR A 308 -12.27 -12.88 -3.24
CA THR A 308 -11.68 -13.37 -1.99
C THR A 308 -12.00 -14.84 -1.77
N ASP A 309 -13.26 -15.23 -1.92
CA ASP A 309 -13.69 -16.63 -1.81
C ASP A 309 -12.99 -17.50 -2.86
N PHE A 310 -12.86 -17.01 -4.09
CA PHE A 310 -12.15 -17.71 -5.17
C PHE A 310 -10.67 -17.92 -4.82
N ALA A 311 -9.96 -16.87 -4.39
CA ALA A 311 -8.54 -16.96 -4.05
C ALA A 311 -8.31 -17.85 -2.80
N GLN A 312 -9.17 -17.71 -1.78
CA GLN A 312 -9.08 -18.53 -0.55
C GLN A 312 -9.38 -20.01 -0.82
N ALA A 313 -10.41 -20.32 -1.61
CA ALA A 313 -10.73 -21.69 -1.98
C ALA A 313 -9.58 -22.36 -2.76
N LEU A 314 -8.98 -21.61 -3.69
CA LEU A 314 -7.82 -22.08 -4.44
C LEU A 314 -6.59 -22.27 -3.54
N ALA A 315 -6.34 -21.36 -2.61
CA ALA A 315 -5.27 -21.50 -1.63
C ALA A 315 -5.47 -22.75 -0.75
N LEU A 316 -6.70 -23.03 -0.32
CA LEU A 316 -7.04 -24.23 0.43
C LEU A 316 -6.85 -25.51 -0.40
N GLU A 317 -7.19 -25.48 -1.68
CA GLU A 317 -6.95 -26.61 -2.61
C GLU A 317 -5.46 -26.90 -2.76
N VAL A 318 -4.64 -25.84 -2.92
CA VAL A 318 -3.20 -25.97 -3.21
C VAL A 318 -2.39 -26.25 -1.95
N PHE A 319 -2.63 -25.52 -0.85
CA PHE A 319 -1.78 -25.55 0.35
C PHE A 319 -2.43 -26.24 1.55
N GLY A 320 -3.68 -26.68 1.40
CA GLY A 320 -4.44 -27.30 2.48
C GLY A 320 -4.78 -26.32 3.62
N ARG A 321 -5.47 -26.83 4.64
CA ARG A 321 -5.82 -26.01 5.83
C ARG A 321 -4.62 -25.49 6.61
N GLU A 322 -3.52 -26.22 6.58
CA GLU A 322 -2.27 -25.82 7.26
C GLU A 322 -1.61 -24.60 6.60
N GLY A 323 -1.85 -24.37 5.30
CA GLY A 323 -1.29 -23.25 4.54
C GLY A 323 -2.15 -21.99 4.56
N VAL A 324 -3.37 -22.04 5.10
CA VAL A 324 -4.30 -20.91 5.12
C VAL A 324 -4.72 -20.60 6.54
N LEU A 325 -4.71 -19.31 6.93
CA LEU A 325 -5.19 -18.85 8.22
C LEU A 325 -6.72 -18.93 8.27
N GLU A 326 -7.28 -19.27 9.43
CA GLU A 326 -8.74 -19.36 9.60
C GLU A 326 -9.42 -17.99 9.41
N SER A 327 -8.78 -16.91 9.86
CA SER A 327 -9.25 -15.55 9.69
C SER A 327 -8.09 -14.56 9.81
N VAL A 328 -8.23 -13.41 9.17
CA VAL A 328 -7.37 -12.23 9.36
C VAL A 328 -8.26 -11.04 9.68
N SER A 329 -7.91 -10.32 10.72
CA SER A 329 -8.64 -9.10 11.09
C SER A 329 -8.30 -7.93 10.17
N PRO A 330 -9.24 -7.01 9.91
CA PRO A 330 -8.95 -5.75 9.25
C PRO A 330 -7.85 -4.95 9.97
N MET A 331 -7.08 -4.17 9.22
CA MET A 331 -5.90 -3.45 9.70
C MET A 331 -6.03 -1.94 9.51
N ASN A 332 -5.45 -1.16 10.44
CA ASN A 332 -5.43 0.31 10.33
C ASN A 332 -4.33 0.84 9.40
N ALA A 333 -3.54 -0.04 8.78
CA ALA A 333 -2.66 0.31 7.66
C ALA A 333 -3.48 0.71 6.44
N SER A 334 -2.89 1.44 5.53
CA SER A 334 -3.46 1.80 4.22
C SER A 334 -2.62 1.17 3.10
N GLU A 335 -3.22 1.02 1.92
CA GLU A 335 -2.62 0.40 0.74
C GLU A 335 -3.27 1.00 -0.51
N ASP A 336 -2.47 1.48 -1.45
CA ASP A 336 -2.98 2.17 -2.63
C ASP A 336 -3.54 1.23 -3.72
N PHE A 337 -3.31 -0.09 -3.61
CA PHE A 337 -4.04 -1.08 -4.39
C PHE A 337 -5.57 -0.91 -4.28
N ALA A 338 -6.01 -0.25 -3.22
CA ALA A 338 -7.41 0.17 -3.03
C ALA A 338 -7.97 0.96 -4.23
N PHE A 339 -7.14 1.76 -4.93
CA PHE A 339 -7.57 2.44 -6.16
C PHE A 339 -7.86 1.44 -7.28
N MET A 340 -7.03 0.42 -7.44
CA MET A 340 -7.25 -0.63 -8.46
C MET A 340 -8.49 -1.45 -8.14
N LEU A 341 -8.78 -1.74 -6.86
CA LEU A 341 -9.98 -2.48 -6.43
C LEU A 341 -11.27 -1.68 -6.61
N ARG A 342 -11.22 -0.36 -6.74
CA ARG A 342 -12.38 0.47 -7.09
C ARG A 342 -12.74 0.37 -8.57
N GLU A 343 -11.76 0.07 -9.42
CA GLU A 343 -11.91 -0.05 -10.87
C GLU A 343 -12.21 -1.49 -11.31
N ARG A 344 -11.67 -2.48 -10.59
CA ARG A 344 -11.78 -3.90 -10.92
C ARG A 344 -12.04 -4.74 -9.68
N PRO A 345 -12.93 -5.74 -9.77
CA PRO A 345 -13.11 -6.69 -8.68
C PRO A 345 -11.81 -7.44 -8.43
N GLY A 346 -11.48 -7.66 -7.17
CA GLY A 346 -10.21 -8.31 -6.84
C GLY A 346 -10.04 -8.61 -5.36
N CYS A 347 -8.88 -9.16 -5.03
CA CYS A 347 -8.51 -9.49 -3.66
C CYS A 347 -7.03 -9.16 -3.38
N TYR A 348 -6.81 -8.46 -2.29
CA TYR A 348 -5.51 -8.28 -1.66
C TYR A 348 -5.41 -9.21 -0.47
N PHE A 349 -4.38 -10.06 -0.44
CA PHE A 349 -4.22 -11.07 0.59
C PHE A 349 -2.85 -11.00 1.24
N LEU A 350 -2.71 -11.59 2.43
CA LEU A 350 -1.47 -11.58 3.19
C LEU A 350 -0.70 -12.90 3.01
N LEU A 351 0.62 -12.77 3.06
CA LEU A 351 1.55 -13.89 3.07
C LEU A 351 2.46 -13.76 4.30
N GLY A 352 2.36 -14.69 5.24
CA GLY A 352 3.11 -14.67 6.49
C GLY A 352 4.61 -14.67 6.27
N ASN A 353 5.29 -13.64 6.81
CA ASN A 353 6.74 -13.42 6.69
C ASN A 353 7.53 -14.09 7.81
N GLY A 354 6.91 -14.31 8.97
CA GLY A 354 7.51 -14.91 10.17
C GLY A 354 6.92 -14.34 11.46
N GLU A 355 6.84 -15.14 12.50
CA GLU A 355 6.34 -14.72 13.81
C GLU A 355 7.41 -13.92 14.58
N LYS A 356 6.97 -13.18 15.60
CA LYS A 356 7.88 -12.34 16.40
C LYS A 356 9.02 -13.18 17.01
N GLY A 357 10.25 -12.78 16.74
CA GLY A 357 11.46 -13.46 17.21
C GLY A 357 12.01 -14.52 16.25
N GLU A 358 11.35 -14.76 15.13
CA GLU A 358 11.80 -15.62 14.04
C GLU A 358 12.37 -14.81 12.86
N LYS A 359 12.98 -15.50 11.88
CA LYS A 359 13.38 -14.89 10.59
C LYS A 359 12.13 -14.26 9.94
N GLY A 360 12.24 -13.00 9.52
CA GLY A 360 11.14 -12.25 8.91
C GLY A 360 10.10 -11.71 9.90
N GLY A 361 10.25 -11.92 11.22
CA GLY A 361 9.30 -11.49 12.24
C GLY A 361 9.46 -10.04 12.70
N CYS A 362 10.44 -9.29 12.18
CA CYS A 362 10.57 -7.85 12.41
C CYS A 362 9.51 -7.11 11.59
N MET A 363 8.79 -6.17 12.22
CA MET A 363 7.70 -5.45 11.60
C MET A 363 8.19 -4.58 10.44
N VAL A 364 7.36 -4.41 9.42
CA VAL A 364 7.61 -3.47 8.30
C VAL A 364 7.85 -2.05 8.81
N HIS A 365 8.55 -1.22 8.02
CA HIS A 365 8.99 0.14 8.35
C HIS A 365 10.01 0.23 9.50
N ASN A 366 10.52 -0.91 9.99
CA ASN A 366 11.57 -0.94 11.01
C ASN A 366 12.95 -1.03 10.33
N PRO A 367 13.97 -0.28 10.79
CA PRO A 367 15.34 -0.38 10.25
C PRO A 367 15.97 -1.78 10.29
N GLY A 368 15.46 -2.67 11.13
CA GLY A 368 15.88 -4.06 11.25
C GLY A 368 15.01 -5.06 10.49
N TYR A 369 14.09 -4.60 9.65
CA TYR A 369 13.23 -5.46 8.84
C TYR A 369 14.04 -6.24 7.78
N ASP A 370 13.65 -7.49 7.52
CA ASP A 370 14.08 -8.27 6.36
C ASP A 370 12.93 -9.15 5.84
N PHE A 371 12.81 -9.21 4.53
CA PHE A 371 11.87 -10.10 3.86
C PHE A 371 12.35 -11.55 3.98
N ASN A 372 11.43 -12.48 4.23
CA ASN A 372 11.78 -13.89 4.33
C ASN A 372 11.74 -14.57 2.97
N ASP A 373 12.91 -14.87 2.40
CA ASP A 373 13.04 -15.49 1.09
C ASP A 373 12.28 -16.82 0.95
N ASP A 374 12.08 -17.54 2.06
CA ASP A 374 11.41 -18.85 2.08
C ASP A 374 9.93 -18.79 1.61
N ILE A 375 9.34 -17.59 1.52
CA ILE A 375 7.93 -17.41 1.10
C ILE A 375 7.77 -17.05 -0.38
N ILE A 376 8.86 -16.77 -1.11
CA ILE A 376 8.83 -16.39 -2.53
C ILE A 376 8.08 -17.43 -3.35
N SER A 377 8.48 -18.69 -3.22
CA SER A 377 7.89 -19.79 -3.99
C SER A 377 6.40 -20.03 -3.66
N THR A 378 5.98 -19.76 -2.42
CA THR A 378 4.57 -19.86 -1.99
C THR A 378 3.70 -18.81 -2.67
N GLY A 379 4.10 -17.54 -2.59
CA GLY A 379 3.38 -16.43 -3.22
C GLY A 379 3.31 -16.59 -4.73
N ALA A 380 4.44 -16.92 -5.37
CA ALA A 380 4.52 -17.16 -6.81
C ALA A 380 3.62 -18.34 -7.26
N THR A 381 3.56 -19.41 -6.47
CA THR A 381 2.68 -20.55 -6.76
C THR A 381 1.21 -20.12 -6.73
N LEU A 382 0.77 -19.36 -5.73
CA LEU A 382 -0.61 -18.88 -5.68
C LEU A 382 -0.94 -17.99 -6.86
N PHE A 383 -0.09 -17.02 -7.21
CA PHE A 383 -0.29 -16.18 -8.39
C PHE A 383 -0.42 -17.01 -9.68
N ALA A 384 0.45 -17.97 -9.89
CA ALA A 384 0.38 -18.85 -11.06
C ALA A 384 -0.92 -19.68 -11.09
N ARG A 385 -1.36 -20.20 -9.94
CA ARG A 385 -2.60 -20.96 -9.82
C ARG A 385 -3.85 -20.10 -10.06
N LEU A 386 -3.86 -18.82 -9.64
CA LEU A 386 -4.93 -17.87 -9.93
C LEU A 386 -5.08 -17.70 -11.46
N VAL A 387 -3.97 -17.53 -12.20
CA VAL A 387 -4.01 -17.47 -13.66
C VAL A 387 -4.59 -18.76 -14.27
N GLN A 388 -4.09 -19.93 -13.86
CA GLN A 388 -4.55 -21.22 -14.37
C GLN A 388 -6.02 -21.51 -14.06
N ALA A 389 -6.50 -21.07 -12.89
CA ALA A 389 -7.89 -21.31 -12.47
C ALA A 389 -8.88 -20.36 -13.14
N HIS A 390 -8.48 -19.09 -13.38
CA HIS A 390 -9.34 -18.10 -14.02
C HIS A 390 -9.34 -18.26 -15.55
N CYS A 391 -8.19 -18.47 -16.16
CA CYS A 391 -7.99 -18.61 -17.61
C CYS A 391 -7.98 -20.09 -18.05
N ARG A 392 -9.08 -20.79 -17.78
CA ARG A 392 -9.28 -22.19 -18.20
C ARG A 392 -9.92 -22.29 -19.57
#